data_11617d0c4974c114c32ad0bb2beb337e
#
_entry.id   11617d0c4974c114c32ad0bb2beb337e
#
_cell.length_a   1.000
_cell.length_b   1.000
_cell.length_c   1.000
_cell.angle_alpha   90.00
_cell.angle_beta   90.00
_cell.angle_gamma   90.00
#
_symmetry.space_group_name_H-M   'P 1'
#
loop_
_entity.id
_entity.type
_entity.pdbx_description
1 polymer ?
#
loop_
_entity_poly.entity_id
_entity_poly.type
_entity_poly.pdbx_seq_one_letter_code
_entity_poly.pdbx_strand_id
1 'polypeptide(L)'
;VIARKADVREWTGNLIDLTSNDFFKKISDVLNTGQTHLHEPLCDIQIDALRQELKKYTVLVEIPPVPWGYSYMVALTHDVDLTSVKECRWVTAGYAAYQCVAHGDVPAGFRLGLARIGVGNDPWSLFGRWKTFEDQLGVRSTFFFIPKKDDPGMRAHPYRAVGYDIKEKADLIHDLKKDGWETGVHGIDNWTDAELGKLEIAALDLEGKMPGNRTHWLLFDKNSWKKLDEAGYSYDTTFGYNDDAGFRAGTLQVYRPREAENLLELPLHIQDLGLFGKFCWAPTDSGWIKTPCLHLDEHTARMYCDRIFDYARKYGGAVTILWHYENLTPPRDWSGMYAALVKRAKADGAWVTTAGEVAGWFRARREIRITCKNENDRLTISTDSIPDGSLPPLTLRIHNPDNRQITVNTESNPGKGYIDIRLNTKTTTVLFS
;
A
#
# COMPACT_ATOMS: atom_id res chain seq x y z
N VAL A 1 -3.43 0.15 -23.71
CA VAL A 1 -3.38 0.66 -25.10
C VAL A 1 -4.32 -0.19 -25.95
N ILE A 2 -5.19 0.45 -26.68
CA ILE A 2 -6.07 -0.21 -27.65
C ILE A 2 -5.33 -0.24 -28.97
N ALA A 3 -5.02 -1.43 -29.50
CA ALA A 3 -4.53 -1.56 -30.86
C ALA A 3 -5.70 -1.21 -31.81
N ARG A 4 -5.72 -0.01 -32.38
CA ARG A 4 -6.74 0.42 -33.33
C ARG A 4 -6.65 -0.46 -34.58
N LYS A 5 -7.76 -1.10 -34.97
CA LYS A 5 -7.97 -1.49 -36.35
C LYS A 5 -7.89 -0.21 -37.20
N ALA A 6 -7.20 -0.26 -38.32
CA ALA A 6 -6.91 0.91 -39.17
C ALA A 6 -8.14 1.60 -39.80
N ASP A 7 -9.36 1.16 -39.54
CA ASP A 7 -10.57 1.78 -40.07
C ASP A 7 -11.64 1.97 -39.01
N VAL A 8 -11.69 3.19 -38.46
CA VAL A 8 -12.73 3.65 -37.49
C VAL A 8 -14.05 3.97 -38.19
N ARG A 9 -14.17 3.84 -39.51
CA ARG A 9 -15.35 4.33 -40.29
C ARG A 9 -16.55 3.38 -40.30
N GLU A 10 -16.45 2.15 -39.79
CA GLU A 10 -17.56 1.18 -39.82
C GLU A 10 -18.06 0.77 -38.40
N TRP A 11 -17.80 1.55 -37.37
CA TRP A 11 -18.31 1.29 -36.02
C TRP A 11 -19.70 1.94 -35.84
N THR A 12 -20.75 1.27 -36.29
CA THR A 12 -22.15 1.67 -36.08
C THR A 12 -22.88 0.91 -34.96
N GLY A 13 -22.14 0.31 -34.02
CA GLY A 13 -22.76 -0.42 -32.90
C GLY A 13 -22.25 0.11 -31.58
N ASN A 14 -23.14 0.62 -30.73
CA ASN A 14 -23.00 1.00 -29.32
C ASN A 14 -21.56 1.32 -28.87
N LEU A 15 -21.06 2.46 -29.32
CA LEU A 15 -19.86 3.06 -28.76
C LEU A 15 -20.11 3.23 -27.26
N ILE A 16 -19.38 2.50 -26.42
CA ILE A 16 -19.10 3.03 -25.08
C ILE A 16 -18.34 4.31 -25.37
N ASP A 17 -19.00 5.43 -25.24
CA ASP A 17 -18.36 6.73 -25.43
C ASP A 17 -17.35 6.94 -24.30
N LEU A 18 -16.13 6.42 -24.53
CA LEU A 18 -14.98 6.61 -23.63
C LEU A 18 -14.55 8.08 -23.58
N THR A 19 -15.10 8.93 -24.47
CA THR A 19 -14.93 10.38 -24.46
C THR A 19 -16.00 11.05 -23.60
N SER A 20 -17.11 10.36 -23.25
CA SER A 20 -18.03 10.87 -22.26
C SER A 20 -17.29 10.98 -20.93
N ASN A 21 -17.14 12.21 -20.48
CA ASN A 21 -16.40 12.61 -19.28
C ASN A 21 -16.87 11.90 -17.99
N ASP A 22 -18.01 11.22 -18.01
CA ASP A 22 -18.69 10.72 -16.81
C ASP A 22 -18.07 9.47 -16.21
N PHE A 23 -17.64 8.49 -17.04
CA PHE A 23 -17.08 7.24 -16.52
C PHE A 23 -15.74 7.48 -15.78
N PHE A 24 -14.78 8.09 -16.49
CA PHE A 24 -13.47 8.40 -15.91
C PHE A 24 -13.55 9.46 -14.83
N LYS A 25 -14.50 10.41 -14.92
CA LYS A 25 -14.76 11.38 -13.88
C LYS A 25 -15.23 10.71 -12.59
N LYS A 26 -16.19 9.78 -12.66
CA LYS A 26 -16.66 9.03 -11.49
C LYS A 26 -15.54 8.24 -10.82
N ILE A 27 -14.72 7.53 -11.60
CA ILE A 27 -13.54 6.83 -11.07
C ILE A 27 -12.60 7.84 -10.42
N SER A 28 -12.26 8.94 -11.10
CA SER A 28 -11.39 9.97 -10.56
C SER A 28 -11.93 10.60 -9.28
N ASP A 29 -13.22 10.81 -9.18
CA ASP A 29 -13.85 11.35 -7.98
C ASP A 29 -13.74 10.36 -6.81
N VAL A 30 -14.03 9.08 -7.01
CA VAL A 30 -13.83 8.05 -5.97
C VAL A 30 -12.39 7.99 -5.49
N LEU A 31 -11.41 7.98 -6.41
CA LEU A 31 -9.99 7.96 -6.06
C LEU A 31 -9.55 9.16 -5.20
N ASN A 32 -10.19 10.32 -5.38
CA ASN A 32 -9.77 11.57 -4.71
C ASN A 32 -10.63 11.94 -3.48
N THR A 33 -11.82 11.37 -3.32
CA THR A 33 -12.73 11.69 -2.21
C THR A 33 -13.05 10.49 -1.32
N GLY A 34 -12.70 9.29 -1.78
CA GLY A 34 -13.07 8.03 -1.15
C GLY A 34 -14.48 7.56 -1.54
N GLN A 35 -14.82 6.38 -1.10
CA GLN A 35 -16.10 5.74 -1.37
C GLN A 35 -16.85 5.39 -0.09
N THR A 36 -18.16 5.18 -0.23
CA THR A 36 -19.04 4.76 0.86
C THR A 36 -19.13 3.24 1.02
N HIS A 37 -18.78 2.47 -0.02
CA HIS A 37 -18.76 1.01 0.01
C HIS A 37 -17.39 0.51 0.44
N LEU A 38 -17.26 0.20 1.73
CA LEU A 38 -16.01 -0.14 2.39
C LEU A 38 -15.36 -1.45 1.91
N HIS A 39 -16.18 -2.39 1.41
CA HIS A 39 -15.75 -3.78 1.21
C HIS A 39 -15.58 -4.21 -0.24
N GLU A 40 -15.72 -3.27 -1.19
CA GLU A 40 -15.59 -3.55 -2.62
C GLU A 40 -14.71 -2.51 -3.32
N PRO A 41 -13.75 -2.92 -4.16
CA PRO A 41 -12.92 -2.03 -4.95
C PRO A 41 -13.68 -1.56 -6.19
N LEU A 42 -14.60 -0.61 -6.06
CA LEU A 42 -15.52 -0.20 -7.11
C LEU A 42 -14.81 0.27 -8.39
N CYS A 43 -13.67 0.95 -8.27
CA CYS A 43 -12.90 1.39 -9.43
C CYS A 43 -12.36 0.19 -10.23
N ASP A 44 -11.82 -0.83 -9.54
CA ASP A 44 -11.28 -2.03 -10.19
C ASP A 44 -12.41 -2.85 -10.84
N ILE A 45 -13.58 -2.95 -10.17
CA ILE A 45 -14.77 -3.61 -10.72
C ILE A 45 -15.23 -2.91 -12.02
N GLN A 46 -15.32 -1.58 -12.02
CA GLN A 46 -15.73 -0.81 -13.18
C GLN A 46 -14.72 -0.89 -14.33
N ILE A 47 -13.41 -0.83 -14.02
CA ILE A 47 -12.35 -0.97 -15.03
C ILE A 47 -12.36 -2.40 -15.62
N ASP A 48 -12.60 -3.42 -14.80
CA ASP A 48 -12.71 -4.79 -15.30
C ASP A 48 -13.95 -4.95 -16.19
N ALA A 49 -15.08 -4.41 -15.83
CA ALA A 49 -16.28 -4.41 -16.68
C ALA A 49 -16.01 -3.75 -18.05
N LEU A 50 -15.33 -2.60 -18.06
CA LEU A 50 -14.89 -1.96 -19.30
C LEU A 50 -13.94 -2.86 -20.09
N ARG A 51 -12.98 -3.50 -19.45
CA ARG A 51 -12.05 -4.46 -20.08
C ARG A 51 -12.81 -5.62 -20.74
N GLN A 52 -13.78 -6.20 -20.04
CA GLN A 52 -14.59 -7.30 -20.57
C GLN A 52 -15.41 -6.84 -21.79
N GLU A 53 -15.91 -5.63 -21.79
CA GLU A 53 -16.64 -5.09 -22.94
C GLU A 53 -15.72 -4.86 -24.15
N LEU A 54 -14.57 -4.20 -23.96
CA LEU A 54 -13.62 -3.92 -25.04
C LEU A 54 -13.10 -5.20 -25.70
N LYS A 55 -12.90 -6.26 -24.94
CA LYS A 55 -12.44 -7.56 -25.45
C LYS A 55 -13.38 -8.20 -26.46
N LYS A 56 -14.67 -7.84 -26.49
CA LYS A 56 -15.63 -8.36 -27.48
C LYS A 56 -15.38 -7.85 -28.89
N TYR A 57 -14.66 -6.73 -29.02
CA TYR A 57 -14.55 -6.01 -30.28
C TYR A 57 -13.12 -5.92 -30.82
N THR A 58 -12.11 -6.15 -29.98
CA THR A 58 -10.72 -5.96 -30.38
C THR A 58 -9.75 -6.78 -29.54
N VAL A 59 -8.57 -7.03 -30.11
CA VAL A 59 -7.41 -7.49 -29.33
C VAL A 59 -6.96 -6.35 -28.41
N LEU A 60 -7.06 -6.56 -27.12
CA LEU A 60 -6.66 -5.57 -26.12
C LEU A 60 -5.25 -5.88 -25.62
N VAL A 61 -4.36 -4.89 -25.67
CA VAL A 61 -3.00 -4.97 -25.12
C VAL A 61 -2.88 -4.06 -23.91
N GLU A 62 -2.44 -4.60 -22.79
CA GLU A 62 -2.24 -3.84 -21.56
C GLU A 62 -0.99 -4.28 -20.80
N ILE A 63 -0.47 -3.40 -19.93
CA ILE A 63 0.41 -3.78 -18.82
C ILE A 63 -0.51 -3.91 -17.60
N PRO A 64 -0.89 -5.13 -17.17
CA PRO A 64 -1.76 -5.32 -16.03
C PRO A 64 -1.05 -4.87 -14.74
N PRO A 65 -1.77 -4.58 -13.65
CA PRO A 65 -1.17 -4.22 -12.37
C PRO A 65 -0.65 -5.45 -11.61
N VAL A 66 0.10 -6.28 -12.31
CA VAL A 66 0.61 -7.57 -11.83
C VAL A 66 2.04 -7.73 -12.33
N PRO A 67 3.05 -7.84 -11.45
CA PRO A 67 4.41 -8.11 -11.85
C PRO A 67 4.54 -9.50 -12.48
N TRP A 68 5.49 -9.66 -13.40
CA TRP A 68 5.75 -10.95 -14.01
C TRP A 68 6.09 -12.01 -12.96
N GLY A 69 5.38 -13.13 -13.02
CA GLY A 69 5.57 -14.25 -12.10
C GLY A 69 4.79 -14.15 -10.78
N TYR A 70 4.02 -13.09 -10.58
CA TYR A 70 3.21 -12.89 -9.37
C TYR A 70 1.73 -12.73 -9.70
N SER A 71 0.87 -12.92 -8.70
CA SER A 71 -0.58 -12.76 -8.84
C SER A 71 -1.08 -11.36 -8.46
N TYR A 72 -0.44 -10.72 -7.48
CA TYR A 72 -0.66 -9.35 -7.00
C TYR A 72 0.52 -8.93 -6.12
N MET A 73 0.44 -7.77 -5.48
CA MET A 73 1.46 -7.25 -4.57
C MET A 73 0.93 -7.07 -3.16
N VAL A 74 1.83 -7.15 -2.17
CA VAL A 74 1.53 -6.79 -0.78
C VAL A 74 2.64 -5.89 -0.26
N ALA A 75 2.27 -4.69 0.17
CA ALA A 75 3.15 -3.77 0.87
C ALA A 75 2.99 -3.97 2.38
N LEU A 76 4.06 -4.36 3.06
CA LEU A 76 4.09 -4.48 4.52
C LEU A 76 4.61 -3.19 5.13
N THR A 77 3.90 -2.65 6.12
CA THR A 77 4.26 -1.38 6.75
C THR A 77 4.07 -1.41 8.26
N HIS A 78 4.90 -0.66 8.99
CA HIS A 78 4.86 -0.51 10.43
C HIS A 78 4.93 0.97 10.81
N ASP A 79 3.96 1.44 11.59
CA ASP A 79 4.01 2.75 12.21
C ASP A 79 4.73 2.61 13.55
N VAL A 80 5.78 3.42 13.75
CA VAL A 80 6.62 3.39 14.94
C VAL A 80 6.21 4.53 15.88
N ASP A 81 5.16 4.30 16.67
CA ASP A 81 4.64 5.28 17.61
C ASP A 81 5.45 5.36 18.90
N LEU A 82 6.19 4.29 19.21
CA LEU A 82 7.10 4.22 20.34
C LEU A 82 8.17 3.16 20.08
N THR A 83 9.33 3.27 20.71
CA THR A 83 10.41 2.30 20.59
C THR A 83 10.81 1.70 21.94
N SER A 84 10.20 2.20 23.04
CA SER A 84 10.49 1.81 24.41
C SER A 84 9.31 2.12 25.32
N VAL A 85 9.06 1.30 26.34
CA VAL A 85 8.08 1.60 27.38
C VAL A 85 8.42 2.87 28.16
N LYS A 86 9.69 3.26 28.17
CA LYS A 86 10.17 4.49 28.86
C LYS A 86 9.74 5.77 28.14
N GLU A 87 9.49 5.70 26.85
CA GLU A 87 9.12 6.82 25.99
C GLU A 87 7.62 7.16 26.07
N CYS A 88 6.78 6.22 26.51
CA CYS A 88 5.37 6.49 26.63
C CYS A 88 5.00 7.16 27.95
N ARG A 89 3.82 7.77 28.00
CA ARG A 89 3.29 8.40 29.23
C ARG A 89 3.07 7.34 30.31
N TRP A 90 3.23 7.71 31.58
CA TRP A 90 3.00 6.82 32.72
C TRP A 90 1.61 6.16 32.70
N VAL A 91 0.59 6.95 32.32
CA VAL A 91 -0.79 6.45 32.19
C VAL A 91 -0.88 5.35 31.12
N THR A 92 -0.18 5.51 29.98
CA THR A 92 -0.16 4.52 28.89
C THR A 92 0.53 3.24 29.34
N ALA A 93 1.70 3.36 29.97
CA ALA A 93 2.42 2.19 30.50
C ALA A 93 1.62 1.46 31.58
N GLY A 94 1.02 2.21 32.51
CA GLY A 94 0.17 1.65 33.57
C GLY A 94 -1.08 0.95 33.03
N TYR A 95 -1.71 1.53 32.01
CA TYR A 95 -2.86 0.92 31.35
C TYR A 95 -2.46 -0.36 30.60
N ALA A 96 -1.34 -0.37 29.88
CA ALA A 96 -0.83 -1.56 29.22
C ALA A 96 -0.50 -2.69 30.22
N ALA A 97 0.16 -2.36 31.34
CA ALA A 97 0.44 -3.31 32.40
C ALA A 97 -0.87 -3.87 33.02
N TYR A 98 -1.85 -3.00 33.28
CA TYR A 98 -3.17 -3.43 33.75
C TYR A 98 -3.86 -4.38 32.75
N GLN A 99 -3.81 -4.06 31.44
CA GLN A 99 -4.40 -4.93 30.42
C GLN A 99 -3.75 -6.31 30.40
N CYS A 100 -2.41 -6.41 30.50
CA CYS A 100 -1.74 -7.71 30.61
C CYS A 100 -2.28 -8.51 31.79
N VAL A 101 -2.36 -7.91 32.97
CA VAL A 101 -2.86 -8.57 34.19
C VAL A 101 -4.34 -8.98 34.01
N ALA A 102 -5.17 -8.11 33.49
CA ALA A 102 -6.60 -8.36 33.26
C ALA A 102 -6.86 -9.51 32.25
N HIS A 103 -5.94 -9.75 31.32
CA HIS A 103 -5.99 -10.89 30.39
C HIS A 103 -5.21 -12.12 30.88
N GLY A 104 -4.76 -12.13 32.14
CA GLY A 104 -4.10 -13.28 32.77
C GLY A 104 -2.59 -13.35 32.59
N ASP A 105 -1.97 -12.40 31.84
CA ASP A 105 -0.52 -12.34 31.70
C ASP A 105 0.13 -11.41 32.76
N VAL A 106 0.05 -11.85 34.01
CA VAL A 106 0.62 -11.13 35.16
C VAL A 106 2.14 -10.90 34.99
N PRO A 107 2.95 -11.88 34.51
CA PRO A 107 4.38 -11.66 34.28
C PRO A 107 4.67 -10.56 33.26
N ALA A 108 3.90 -10.42 32.18
CA ALA A 108 4.09 -9.35 31.20
C ALA A 108 3.75 -7.98 31.81
N GLY A 109 2.64 -7.88 32.54
CA GLY A 109 2.26 -6.65 33.25
C GLY A 109 3.34 -6.17 34.23
N PHE A 110 3.92 -7.11 34.98
CA PHE A 110 5.00 -6.81 35.93
C PHE A 110 6.27 -6.37 35.20
N ARG A 111 6.66 -7.06 34.11
CA ARG A 111 7.82 -6.67 33.27
C ARG A 111 7.66 -5.25 32.69
N LEU A 112 6.48 -4.90 32.20
CA LEU A 112 6.21 -3.53 31.71
C LEU A 112 6.40 -2.48 32.81
N GLY A 113 5.88 -2.75 34.04
CA GLY A 113 6.06 -1.87 35.19
C GLY A 113 7.53 -1.68 35.56
N LEU A 114 8.30 -2.76 35.64
CA LEU A 114 9.75 -2.72 35.94
C LEU A 114 10.53 -2.00 34.85
N ALA A 115 10.29 -2.31 33.58
CA ALA A 115 10.96 -1.67 32.46
C ALA A 115 10.68 -0.15 32.42
N ARG A 116 9.47 0.27 32.81
CA ARG A 116 9.12 1.70 32.88
C ARG A 116 9.96 2.49 33.88
N ILE A 117 10.40 1.86 34.96
CA ILE A 117 11.32 2.45 35.97
C ILE A 117 12.79 2.13 35.71
N GLY A 118 13.10 1.51 34.56
CA GLY A 118 14.47 1.23 34.16
C GLY A 118 15.05 -0.09 34.65
N VAL A 119 14.21 -1.01 35.16
CA VAL A 119 14.66 -2.29 35.68
C VAL A 119 14.35 -3.41 34.68
N GLY A 120 15.37 -4.18 34.29
CA GLY A 120 15.27 -5.28 33.34
C GLY A 120 15.21 -4.87 31.86
N ASN A 121 14.89 -5.84 31.02
CA ASN A 121 14.79 -5.62 29.57
C ASN A 121 13.49 -4.92 29.22
N ASP A 122 13.54 -4.01 28.25
CA ASP A 122 12.37 -3.31 27.73
C ASP A 122 11.60 -4.22 26.77
N PRO A 123 10.35 -4.62 27.11
CA PRO A 123 9.55 -5.49 26.25
C PRO A 123 9.09 -4.84 24.95
N TRP A 124 9.18 -3.50 24.82
CA TRP A 124 8.83 -2.75 23.63
C TRP A 124 10.04 -2.34 22.77
N SER A 125 11.26 -2.78 23.12
CA SER A 125 12.41 -2.69 22.23
C SER A 125 12.39 -3.85 21.23
N LEU A 126 11.61 -3.70 20.14
CA LEU A 126 11.15 -4.82 19.31
C LEU A 126 11.84 -4.95 17.95
N PHE A 127 12.73 -4.02 17.54
CA PHE A 127 13.32 -4.08 16.19
C PHE A 127 14.07 -5.39 15.90
N GLY A 128 14.83 -5.90 16.87
CA GLY A 128 15.49 -7.20 16.72
C GLY A 128 14.49 -8.36 16.58
N ARG A 129 13.35 -8.30 17.28
CA ARG A 129 12.27 -9.29 17.13
C ARG A 129 11.57 -9.16 15.77
N TRP A 130 11.26 -7.95 15.32
CA TRP A 130 10.68 -7.71 14.00
C TRP A 130 11.59 -8.23 12.89
N LYS A 131 12.88 -7.88 12.92
CA LYS A 131 13.86 -8.39 11.95
C LYS A 131 13.88 -9.92 11.91
N THR A 132 14.02 -10.57 13.07
CA THR A 132 14.00 -12.04 13.15
C THR A 132 12.70 -12.64 12.65
N PHE A 133 11.57 -12.02 13.00
CA PHE A 133 10.24 -12.52 12.64
C PHE A 133 9.98 -12.42 11.13
N GLU A 134 10.32 -11.29 10.52
CA GLU A 134 10.20 -11.10 9.08
C GLU A 134 11.24 -11.91 8.29
N ASP A 135 12.45 -12.09 8.80
CA ASP A 135 13.45 -13.02 8.24
C ASP A 135 12.90 -14.45 8.15
N GLN A 136 12.24 -14.94 9.21
CA GLN A 136 11.60 -16.26 9.24
C GLN A 136 10.43 -16.35 8.23
N LEU A 137 9.74 -15.26 7.99
CA LEU A 137 8.70 -15.18 6.96
C LEU A 137 9.26 -14.95 5.55
N GLY A 138 10.54 -14.59 5.43
CA GLY A 138 11.23 -14.27 4.17
C GLY A 138 10.63 -13.04 3.49
N VAL A 139 10.43 -11.96 4.25
CA VAL A 139 9.86 -10.68 3.79
C VAL A 139 10.64 -9.49 4.32
N ARG A 140 10.39 -8.33 3.74
CA ARG A 140 10.82 -7.01 4.21
C ARG A 140 9.63 -6.06 4.23
N SER A 141 9.70 -5.07 5.12
CA SER A 141 8.65 -4.07 5.33
C SER A 141 9.22 -2.66 5.37
N THR A 142 8.33 -1.69 5.46
CA THR A 142 8.65 -0.27 5.63
C THR A 142 8.32 0.15 7.05
N PHE A 143 9.26 0.75 7.75
CA PHE A 143 9.06 1.36 9.06
C PHE A 143 8.91 2.88 8.91
N PHE A 144 7.77 3.43 9.31
CA PHE A 144 7.52 4.86 9.32
C PHE A 144 7.83 5.43 10.71
N PHE A 145 8.73 6.41 10.77
CA PHE A 145 9.18 7.03 12.02
C PHE A 145 8.65 8.45 12.16
N ILE A 146 8.23 8.82 13.39
CA ILE A 146 7.83 10.18 13.72
C ILE A 146 9.08 11.05 13.88
N PRO A 147 9.16 12.18 13.14
CA PRO A 147 10.39 12.97 13.06
C PRO A 147 10.67 13.85 14.29
N LYS A 148 9.63 14.17 15.10
CA LYS A 148 9.74 15.09 16.21
C LYS A 148 9.28 14.49 17.54
N LYS A 149 10.15 14.56 18.54
CA LYS A 149 9.83 14.22 19.92
C LYS A 149 8.91 15.26 20.55
N ASP A 150 7.97 14.78 21.40
CA ASP A 150 7.05 15.59 22.22
C ASP A 150 6.18 16.60 21.43
N ASP A 151 6.06 16.42 20.10
CA ASP A 151 5.26 17.27 19.23
C ASP A 151 3.91 16.59 18.92
N PRO A 152 2.78 17.11 19.47
CA PRO A 152 1.45 16.58 19.14
C PRO A 152 0.90 17.12 17.81
N GLY A 153 1.61 18.04 17.16
CA GLY A 153 1.21 18.74 15.95
C GLY A 153 0.13 19.81 16.15
N MET A 154 -0.27 20.42 15.05
CA MET A 154 -1.28 21.52 15.03
C MET A 154 -2.65 21.03 15.53
N ARG A 155 -3.05 19.80 15.24
CA ARG A 155 -4.23 19.17 15.85
C ARG A 155 -3.84 18.46 17.14
N ALA A 156 -3.46 19.25 18.14
CA ALA A 156 -2.91 18.77 19.38
C ALA A 156 -3.84 17.77 20.10
N HIS A 157 -3.28 16.61 20.38
CA HIS A 157 -3.88 15.62 21.28
C HIS A 157 -2.79 15.00 22.14
N PRO A 158 -2.99 14.83 23.45
CA PRO A 158 -1.94 14.37 24.36
C PRO A 158 -1.28 13.04 23.99
N TYR A 159 -1.99 12.17 23.24
CA TYR A 159 -1.48 10.87 22.82
C TYR A 159 -0.84 10.86 21.42
N ARG A 160 -0.84 12.00 20.70
CA ARG A 160 -0.14 12.10 19.41
C ARG A 160 1.35 12.32 19.53
N ALA A 161 1.78 12.93 20.62
CA ALA A 161 3.20 13.16 20.84
C ALA A 161 3.93 11.86 21.21
N VAL A 162 5.06 11.62 20.56
CA VAL A 162 5.94 10.49 20.85
C VAL A 162 7.10 10.88 21.75
N GLY A 163 7.59 9.96 22.56
CA GLY A 163 8.64 10.22 23.54
C GLY A 163 10.05 9.90 23.08
N TYR A 164 10.29 9.48 21.84
CA TYR A 164 11.63 9.23 21.30
C TYR A 164 12.13 10.39 20.45
N ASP A 165 13.46 10.58 20.43
CA ASP A 165 14.13 11.50 19.51
C ASP A 165 14.65 10.71 18.30
N ILE A 166 14.27 11.14 17.10
CA ILE A 166 14.66 10.47 15.87
C ILE A 166 16.19 10.48 15.67
N LYS A 167 16.88 11.48 16.17
CA LYS A 167 18.34 11.59 16.09
C LYS A 167 19.03 10.48 16.88
N GLU A 168 18.43 10.05 18.00
CA GLU A 168 18.92 8.92 18.80
C GLU A 168 18.67 7.56 18.12
N LYS A 169 17.89 7.53 17.05
CA LYS A 169 17.56 6.33 16.26
C LYS A 169 18.35 6.26 14.94
N ALA A 170 19.27 7.18 14.68
CA ALA A 170 19.99 7.24 13.39
C ALA A 170 20.73 5.92 13.07
N ASP A 171 21.45 5.34 14.02
CA ASP A 171 22.14 4.06 13.83
C ASP A 171 21.16 2.92 13.54
N LEU A 172 20.03 2.86 14.26
CA LEU A 172 18.98 1.88 14.02
C LEU A 172 18.38 2.01 12.62
N ILE A 173 18.09 3.24 12.18
CA ILE A 173 17.56 3.54 10.84
C ILE A 173 18.57 3.11 9.77
N HIS A 174 19.85 3.40 10.00
CA HIS A 174 20.94 2.97 9.11
C HIS A 174 21.00 1.43 9.00
N ASP A 175 20.96 0.72 10.13
CA ASP A 175 20.99 -0.75 10.17
C ASP A 175 19.77 -1.38 9.50
N LEU A 176 18.58 -0.83 9.69
CA LEU A 176 17.38 -1.28 8.98
C LEU A 176 17.56 -1.17 7.46
N LYS A 177 17.99 -0.02 6.96
CA LYS A 177 18.24 0.21 5.53
C LYS A 177 19.31 -0.73 4.97
N LYS A 178 20.40 -0.92 5.69
CA LYS A 178 21.51 -1.82 5.32
C LYS A 178 21.04 -3.27 5.16
N ASP A 179 20.11 -3.70 6.00
CA ASP A 179 19.60 -5.07 6.02
C ASP A 179 18.35 -5.25 5.12
N GLY A 180 18.00 -4.23 4.30
CA GLY A 180 16.98 -4.29 3.27
C GLY A 180 15.57 -3.89 3.72
N TRP A 181 15.39 -3.38 4.94
CA TRP A 181 14.14 -2.73 5.35
C TRP A 181 14.08 -1.30 4.83
N GLU A 182 12.90 -0.84 4.50
CA GLU A 182 12.68 0.55 4.13
C GLU A 182 12.35 1.39 5.37
N THR A 183 12.70 2.67 5.33
CA THR A 183 12.30 3.65 6.34
C THR A 183 11.64 4.85 5.66
N GLY A 184 10.54 5.34 6.26
CA GLY A 184 9.78 6.46 5.77
C GLY A 184 9.37 7.40 6.91
N VAL A 185 8.68 8.47 6.56
CA VAL A 185 8.20 9.50 7.49
C VAL A 185 6.82 9.13 8.02
N HIS A 186 6.67 9.02 9.34
CA HIS A 186 5.37 9.02 10.01
C HIS A 186 5.01 10.47 10.35
N GLY A 187 4.37 11.15 9.38
CA GLY A 187 4.20 12.60 9.38
C GLY A 187 3.25 13.11 10.46
N ILE A 188 3.62 14.19 11.12
CA ILE A 188 2.77 14.85 12.12
C ILE A 188 1.90 15.94 11.48
N ASP A 189 2.52 16.89 10.79
CA ASP A 189 1.81 18.03 10.19
C ASP A 189 2.13 18.25 8.69
N ASN A 190 2.91 17.38 8.08
CA ASN A 190 3.29 17.42 6.67
C ASN A 190 2.09 17.43 5.70
N TRP A 191 0.95 16.94 6.15
CA TRP A 191 -0.31 16.92 5.39
C TRP A 191 -0.97 18.33 5.30
N THR A 192 -0.55 19.28 6.14
CA THR A 192 -1.11 20.64 6.21
C THR A 192 -0.25 21.67 5.51
N ASP A 193 1.08 21.48 5.51
CA ASP A 193 2.05 22.43 5.00
C ASP A 193 3.27 21.74 4.39
N ALA A 194 3.67 22.17 3.19
CA ALA A 194 4.79 21.56 2.46
C ALA A 194 6.15 21.86 3.11
N GLU A 195 6.34 23.02 3.74
CA GLU A 195 7.62 23.32 4.41
C GLU A 195 7.80 22.47 5.67
N LEU A 196 6.70 22.19 6.41
CA LEU A 196 6.75 21.21 7.50
C LEU A 196 7.10 19.82 6.98
N GLY A 197 6.54 19.43 5.84
CA GLY A 197 6.88 18.16 5.19
C GLY A 197 8.36 18.06 4.81
N LYS A 198 8.96 19.11 4.27
CA LYS A 198 10.41 19.16 3.98
C LYS A 198 11.25 19.00 5.23
N LEU A 199 10.87 19.67 6.31
CA LEU A 199 11.57 19.54 7.61
C LEU A 199 11.47 18.11 8.16
N GLU A 200 10.34 17.45 8.00
CA GLU A 200 10.15 16.07 8.43
C GLU A 200 10.99 15.08 7.59
N ILE A 201 11.11 15.28 6.27
CA ILE A 201 12.01 14.52 5.39
C ILE A 201 13.47 14.71 5.83
N ALA A 202 13.88 15.96 6.08
CA ALA A 202 15.24 16.29 6.51
C ALA A 202 15.61 15.65 7.85
N ALA A 203 14.65 15.60 8.78
CA ALA A 203 14.88 15.01 10.10
C ALA A 203 15.25 13.50 10.05
N LEU A 204 14.85 12.79 8.99
CA LEU A 204 15.16 11.38 8.75
C LEU A 204 16.31 11.16 7.74
N ASP A 205 17.01 12.20 7.31
CA ASP A 205 18.06 12.12 6.27
C ASP A 205 17.55 11.43 4.99
N LEU A 206 16.40 11.89 4.49
CA LEU A 206 15.75 11.34 3.30
C LEU A 206 15.74 12.32 2.11
N GLU A 207 16.42 13.48 2.21
CA GLU A 207 16.55 14.42 1.10
C GLU A 207 17.26 13.78 -0.09
N GLY A 208 16.74 14.07 -1.28
CA GLY A 208 17.27 13.51 -2.54
C GLY A 208 17.03 12.01 -2.71
N LYS A 209 16.35 11.38 -1.79
CA LYS A 209 15.86 9.99 -1.87
C LYS A 209 14.39 9.99 -2.30
N MET A 210 13.76 8.84 -2.38
CA MET A 210 12.33 8.73 -2.69
C MET A 210 11.53 8.49 -1.39
N PRO A 211 11.32 9.52 -0.55
CA PRO A 211 10.73 9.34 0.76
C PRO A 211 9.26 8.95 0.66
N GLY A 212 8.88 7.91 1.41
CA GLY A 212 7.50 7.53 1.64
C GLY A 212 6.92 8.26 2.85
N ASN A 213 5.61 8.48 2.83
CA ASN A 213 4.84 9.04 3.91
C ASN A 213 3.73 8.11 4.42
N ARG A 214 3.48 8.18 5.71
CA ARG A 214 2.25 7.79 6.40
C ARG A 214 1.95 8.85 7.44
N THR A 215 0.85 9.57 7.30
CA THR A 215 0.48 10.59 8.29
C THR A 215 -0.05 9.94 9.57
N HIS A 216 0.47 10.38 10.71
CA HIS A 216 0.11 9.88 12.04
C HIS A 216 -1.37 10.06 12.33
N TRP A 217 -2.04 8.97 12.76
CA TRP A 217 -3.49 8.87 12.94
C TRP A 217 -4.29 9.01 11.64
N LEU A 218 -3.66 8.80 10.50
CA LEU A 218 -4.25 8.92 9.17
C LEU A 218 -4.97 10.26 8.94
N LEU A 219 -4.44 11.34 9.54
CA LEU A 219 -4.99 12.67 9.33
C LEU A 219 -4.80 13.09 7.88
N PHE A 220 -5.88 13.57 7.29
CA PHE A 220 -5.94 13.84 5.88
C PHE A 220 -7.04 14.86 5.55
N ASP A 221 -6.76 15.78 4.63
CA ASP A 221 -7.74 16.68 4.02
C ASP A 221 -7.59 16.71 2.49
N LYS A 222 -8.45 17.46 1.83
CA LYS A 222 -8.47 17.57 0.36
C LYS A 222 -7.19 18.15 -0.27
N ASN A 223 -6.35 18.84 0.51
CA ASN A 223 -5.11 19.46 0.03
C ASN A 223 -3.87 18.65 0.41
N SER A 224 -4.02 17.58 1.19
CA SER A 224 -2.89 16.82 1.76
C SER A 224 -1.96 16.28 0.68
N TRP A 225 -2.48 15.66 -0.38
CA TRP A 225 -1.64 15.15 -1.46
C TRP A 225 -0.83 16.25 -2.17
N LYS A 226 -1.44 17.44 -2.38
CA LYS A 226 -0.73 18.58 -2.94
C LYS A 226 0.43 19.01 -2.04
N LYS A 227 0.21 19.08 -0.73
CA LYS A 227 1.23 19.47 0.24
C LYS A 227 2.36 18.45 0.33
N LEU A 228 2.04 17.18 0.32
CA LEU A 228 3.01 16.09 0.31
C LEU A 228 3.83 16.08 -0.99
N ASP A 229 3.20 16.32 -2.14
CA ASP A 229 3.91 16.43 -3.44
C ASP A 229 4.84 17.64 -3.47
N GLU A 230 4.38 18.82 -3.04
CA GLU A 230 5.18 20.06 -2.91
C GLU A 230 6.35 19.90 -1.91
N ALA A 231 6.20 19.05 -0.89
CA ALA A 231 7.26 18.72 0.06
C ALA A 231 8.32 17.78 -0.52
N GLY A 232 8.00 17.03 -1.58
CA GLY A 232 8.91 16.12 -2.26
C GLY A 232 8.78 14.66 -1.82
N TYR A 233 7.67 14.26 -1.21
CA TYR A 233 7.38 12.84 -1.01
C TYR A 233 7.13 12.13 -2.34
N SER A 234 7.63 10.91 -2.46
CA SER A 234 7.46 10.11 -3.67
C SER A 234 6.18 9.28 -3.64
N TYR A 235 5.77 8.85 -2.47
CA TYR A 235 4.49 8.19 -2.26
C TYR A 235 3.92 8.51 -0.88
N ASP A 236 2.59 8.42 -0.78
CA ASP A 236 1.82 8.45 0.46
C ASP A 236 1.07 7.14 0.64
N THR A 237 0.87 6.72 1.86
CA THR A 237 0.05 5.55 2.18
C THR A 237 -0.88 5.82 3.37
N THR A 238 -1.41 7.05 3.41
CA THR A 238 -2.30 7.54 4.46
C THR A 238 -3.77 7.24 4.17
N PHE A 239 -4.17 7.19 2.88
CA PHE A 239 -5.57 7.15 2.49
C PHE A 239 -6.19 5.76 2.70
N GLY A 240 -6.57 5.48 3.93
CA GLY A 240 -7.26 4.30 4.40
C GLY A 240 -8.21 4.61 5.55
N TYR A 241 -8.99 3.64 5.99
CA TYR A 241 -9.86 3.78 7.15
C TYR A 241 -9.06 3.66 8.43
N ASN A 242 -9.36 4.50 9.42
CA ASN A 242 -8.72 4.45 10.73
C ASN A 242 -9.42 3.46 11.67
N ASP A 243 -10.68 3.15 11.42
CA ASP A 243 -11.57 2.35 12.26
C ASP A 243 -12.07 1.06 11.59
N ASP A 244 -11.66 0.81 10.34
CA ASP A 244 -12.14 -0.31 9.52
C ASP A 244 -10.98 -0.87 8.67
N ALA A 245 -11.28 -1.92 7.87
CA ALA A 245 -10.43 -2.45 6.81
C ALA A 245 -11.23 -2.49 5.50
N GLY A 246 -10.59 -2.16 4.36
CA GLY A 246 -11.28 -2.15 3.08
C GLY A 246 -10.71 -1.18 2.07
N PHE A 247 -11.55 -0.65 1.20
CA PHE A 247 -11.15 0.09 -0.01
C PHE A 247 -11.61 1.55 0.05
N ARG A 248 -11.06 2.36 0.96
CA ARG A 248 -11.40 3.79 1.04
C ARG A 248 -11.21 4.51 -0.29
N ALA A 249 -10.11 4.23 -1.00
CA ALA A 249 -9.85 4.76 -2.34
C ALA A 249 -10.64 4.04 -3.46
N GLY A 250 -11.43 3.02 -3.16
CA GLY A 250 -12.17 2.23 -4.13
C GLY A 250 -11.32 1.38 -5.05
N THR A 251 -10.04 1.16 -4.76
CA THR A 251 -9.11 0.48 -5.65
C THR A 251 -7.96 -0.21 -4.92
N LEU A 252 -7.40 -1.23 -5.59
CA LEU A 252 -6.13 -1.88 -5.27
C LEU A 252 -4.95 -1.28 -6.05
N GLN A 253 -5.22 -0.29 -6.91
CA GLN A 253 -4.17 0.31 -7.73
C GLN A 253 -3.46 1.42 -6.97
N VAL A 254 -2.13 1.45 -7.09
CA VAL A 254 -1.38 2.66 -6.75
C VAL A 254 -1.65 3.69 -7.84
N TYR A 255 -2.03 4.90 -7.47
CA TYR A 255 -2.45 5.93 -8.41
C TYR A 255 -1.82 7.29 -8.11
N ARG A 256 -1.84 8.17 -9.08
CA ARG A 256 -1.46 9.56 -8.91
C ARG A 256 -2.71 10.37 -8.59
N PRO A 257 -2.80 10.98 -7.40
CA PRO A 257 -3.91 11.87 -7.06
C PRO A 257 -4.02 13.06 -8.03
N ARG A 258 -5.22 13.63 -8.15
CA ARG A 258 -5.48 14.73 -9.09
C ARG A 258 -4.63 15.97 -8.82
N GLU A 259 -4.39 16.27 -7.55
CA GLU A 259 -3.66 17.45 -7.09
C GLU A 259 -2.13 17.25 -7.01
N ALA A 260 -1.63 16.09 -7.44
CA ALA A 260 -0.21 15.73 -7.37
C ALA A 260 0.41 15.58 -8.76
N GLU A 261 1.66 16.02 -8.92
CA GLU A 261 2.44 15.83 -10.15
C GLU A 261 3.29 14.56 -10.11
N ASN A 262 3.94 14.28 -8.97
CA ASN A 262 4.92 13.20 -8.81
C ASN A 262 4.53 12.19 -7.74
N LEU A 263 3.79 12.62 -6.71
CA LEU A 263 3.35 11.77 -5.60
C LEU A 263 2.44 10.65 -6.10
N LEU A 264 2.66 9.45 -5.60
CA LEU A 264 1.74 8.32 -5.75
C LEU A 264 1.02 8.04 -4.44
N GLU A 265 -0.27 7.76 -4.50
CA GLU A 265 -1.02 7.19 -3.39
C GLU A 265 -0.98 5.67 -3.48
N LEU A 266 -0.51 5.03 -2.41
CA LEU A 266 -0.56 3.60 -2.15
C LEU A 266 -1.64 3.36 -1.09
N PRO A 267 -2.91 3.08 -1.47
CA PRO A 267 -4.02 3.03 -0.53
C PRO A 267 -3.79 2.03 0.60
N LEU A 268 -4.14 2.41 1.83
CA LEU A 268 -4.12 1.52 2.98
C LEU A 268 -5.42 0.68 3.02
N HIS A 269 -5.28 -0.65 3.14
CA HIS A 269 -6.41 -1.58 3.10
C HIS A 269 -6.66 -2.30 4.42
N ILE A 270 -5.60 -2.67 5.12
CA ILE A 270 -5.68 -3.47 6.35
C ILE A 270 -4.82 -2.79 7.40
N GLN A 271 -5.39 -2.54 8.57
CA GLN A 271 -4.62 -2.16 9.74
C GLN A 271 -5.10 -2.91 10.99
N ASP A 272 -4.15 -3.22 11.86
CA ASP A 272 -4.38 -3.98 13.09
C ASP A 272 -5.34 -3.29 14.06
N LEU A 273 -5.21 -1.97 14.26
CA LEU A 273 -6.10 -1.22 15.14
C LEU A 273 -7.52 -1.15 14.60
N GLY A 274 -7.71 -1.01 13.28
CA GLY A 274 -9.03 -1.07 12.66
C GLY A 274 -9.71 -2.42 12.89
N LEU A 275 -8.95 -3.51 12.79
CA LEU A 275 -9.46 -4.87 12.98
C LEU A 275 -9.74 -5.19 14.46
N PHE A 276 -8.78 -4.93 15.34
CA PHE A 276 -8.78 -5.46 16.73
C PHE A 276 -8.97 -4.37 17.79
N GLY A 277 -8.78 -3.09 17.46
CA GLY A 277 -8.96 -1.98 18.37
C GLY A 277 -10.40 -1.85 18.85
N LYS A 278 -10.59 -1.30 20.05
CA LYS A 278 -11.93 -0.98 20.56
C LYS A 278 -12.44 0.35 20.01
N PHE A 279 -11.52 1.31 19.82
CA PHE A 279 -11.79 2.62 19.28
C PHE A 279 -10.52 3.25 18.73
N CYS A 280 -10.67 4.20 17.82
CA CYS A 280 -9.65 5.15 17.40
C CYS A 280 -10.09 6.59 17.69
N TRP A 281 -9.17 7.53 17.56
CA TRP A 281 -9.47 8.95 17.68
C TRP A 281 -9.73 9.55 16.30
N ALA A 282 -10.84 10.27 16.15
CA ALA A 282 -11.18 11.00 14.95
C ALA A 282 -11.26 12.51 15.24
N PRO A 283 -10.68 13.37 14.37
CA PRO A 283 -10.78 14.82 14.53
C PRO A 283 -12.18 15.32 14.20
N THR A 284 -12.61 16.36 14.91
CA THR A 284 -13.83 17.12 14.64
C THR A 284 -13.49 18.61 14.59
N ASP A 285 -14.44 19.45 14.22
CA ASP A 285 -14.24 20.91 14.23
C ASP A 285 -13.98 21.46 15.65
N SER A 286 -14.53 20.81 16.67
CA SER A 286 -14.40 21.21 18.07
C SER A 286 -13.37 20.43 18.89
N GLY A 287 -12.63 19.48 18.26
CA GLY A 287 -11.63 18.67 18.96
C GLY A 287 -11.57 17.23 18.49
N TRP A 288 -11.71 16.28 19.41
CA TRP A 288 -11.54 14.85 19.13
C TRP A 288 -12.69 14.02 19.68
N ILE A 289 -13.12 13.03 18.92
CA ILE A 289 -14.09 12.02 19.37
C ILE A 289 -13.47 10.62 19.25
N LYS A 290 -14.01 9.68 20.04
CA LYS A 290 -13.72 8.26 19.90
C LYS A 290 -14.72 7.65 18.93
N THR A 291 -14.21 7.03 17.86
CA THR A 291 -15.00 6.20 16.95
C THR A 291 -14.73 4.72 17.24
N PRO A 292 -15.76 3.87 17.26
CA PRO A 292 -15.56 2.43 17.45
C PRO A 292 -14.80 1.86 16.25
N CYS A 293 -13.85 0.96 16.52
CA CYS A 293 -13.25 0.10 15.50
C CYS A 293 -14.08 -1.20 15.38
N LEU A 294 -13.72 -2.06 14.42
CA LEU A 294 -14.41 -3.33 14.18
C LEU A 294 -14.39 -4.27 15.38
N HIS A 295 -13.32 -4.25 16.16
CA HIS A 295 -13.12 -5.04 17.37
C HIS A 295 -13.44 -6.54 17.18
N LEU A 296 -12.86 -7.13 16.14
CA LEU A 296 -13.09 -8.50 15.71
C LEU A 296 -12.28 -9.51 16.54
N ASP A 297 -12.76 -10.73 16.60
CA ASP A 297 -11.91 -11.89 16.91
C ASP A 297 -11.01 -12.23 15.70
N GLU A 298 -9.97 -13.05 15.95
CA GLU A 298 -8.98 -13.39 14.91
C GLU A 298 -9.61 -14.14 13.73
N HIS A 299 -10.59 -15.01 13.95
CA HIS A 299 -11.26 -15.75 12.89
C HIS A 299 -12.04 -14.81 11.97
N THR A 300 -12.83 -13.92 12.52
CA THR A 300 -13.62 -12.93 11.76
C THR A 300 -12.70 -11.95 11.05
N ALA A 301 -11.63 -11.46 11.70
CA ALA A 301 -10.64 -10.59 11.09
C ALA A 301 -9.97 -11.26 9.89
N ARG A 302 -9.65 -12.56 9.98
CA ARG A 302 -9.10 -13.32 8.86
C ARG A 302 -10.05 -13.37 7.67
N MET A 303 -11.33 -13.64 7.89
CA MET A 303 -12.35 -13.65 6.83
C MET A 303 -12.46 -12.29 6.13
N TYR A 304 -12.36 -11.20 6.89
CA TYR A 304 -12.31 -9.84 6.35
C TYR A 304 -11.12 -9.63 5.43
N CYS A 305 -9.92 -9.98 5.89
CA CYS A 305 -8.69 -9.83 5.12
C CYS A 305 -8.66 -10.76 3.90
N ASP A 306 -9.17 -11.99 4.03
CA ASP A 306 -9.26 -12.95 2.92
C ASP A 306 -10.07 -12.40 1.75
N ARG A 307 -11.16 -11.67 1.99
CA ARG A 307 -11.93 -11.00 0.92
C ARG A 307 -11.10 -9.94 0.19
N ILE A 308 -10.28 -9.17 0.91
CA ILE A 308 -9.39 -8.18 0.30
C ILE A 308 -8.36 -8.87 -0.59
N PHE A 309 -7.74 -9.96 -0.13
CA PHE A 309 -6.81 -10.75 -0.94
C PHE A 309 -7.48 -11.41 -2.15
N ASP A 310 -8.72 -11.89 -2.02
CA ASP A 310 -9.47 -12.46 -3.14
C ASP A 310 -9.74 -11.42 -4.24
N TYR A 311 -10.03 -10.17 -3.87
CA TYR A 311 -10.12 -9.08 -4.83
C TYR A 311 -8.76 -8.76 -5.48
N ALA A 312 -7.67 -8.75 -4.70
CA ALA A 312 -6.34 -8.52 -5.23
C ALA A 312 -5.92 -9.64 -6.22
N ARG A 313 -6.21 -10.90 -5.90
CA ARG A 313 -5.97 -12.02 -6.82
C ARG A 313 -6.80 -11.90 -8.10
N LYS A 314 -8.01 -11.36 -8.02
CA LYS A 314 -8.91 -11.21 -9.17
C LYS A 314 -8.51 -10.05 -10.09
N TYR A 315 -8.17 -8.91 -9.52
CA TYR A 315 -7.98 -7.66 -10.29
C TYR A 315 -6.50 -7.26 -10.42
N GLY A 316 -5.60 -7.90 -9.68
CA GLY A 316 -4.23 -7.43 -9.48
C GLY A 316 -4.19 -6.19 -8.56
N GLY A 317 -3.05 -5.51 -8.55
CA GLY A 317 -2.83 -4.35 -7.71
C GLY A 317 -2.03 -4.67 -6.46
N ALA A 318 -2.15 -3.83 -5.44
CA ALA A 318 -1.41 -3.94 -4.19
C ALA A 318 -2.33 -3.85 -2.98
N VAL A 319 -2.15 -4.78 -2.04
CA VAL A 319 -2.75 -4.70 -0.71
C VAL A 319 -1.72 -4.09 0.24
N THR A 320 -2.04 -2.98 0.88
CA THR A 320 -1.18 -2.38 1.90
C THR A 320 -1.66 -2.80 3.28
N ILE A 321 -0.72 -3.31 4.08
CA ILE A 321 -0.96 -3.77 5.44
C ILE A 321 -0.16 -2.88 6.39
N LEU A 322 -0.84 -2.27 7.34
CA LEU A 322 -0.26 -1.60 8.50
C LEU A 322 -0.35 -2.50 9.73
N TRP A 323 0.79 -2.74 10.33
CA TRP A 323 0.88 -3.40 11.63
C TRP A 323 1.74 -2.55 12.56
N HIS A 324 1.16 -1.98 13.62
CA HIS A 324 1.91 -1.11 14.51
C HIS A 324 3.06 -1.86 15.18
N TYR A 325 4.16 -1.16 15.35
CA TYR A 325 5.42 -1.70 15.85
C TYR A 325 5.27 -2.45 17.19
N GLU A 326 4.47 -1.92 18.12
CA GLU A 326 4.29 -2.48 19.45
C GLU A 326 3.39 -3.73 19.48
N ASN A 327 2.68 -4.05 18.41
CA ASN A 327 1.70 -5.15 18.38
C ASN A 327 2.30 -6.54 18.12
N LEU A 328 3.60 -6.69 18.37
CA LEU A 328 4.36 -7.95 18.41
C LEU A 328 4.54 -8.50 19.85
N THR A 329 3.94 -7.86 20.84
CA THR A 329 4.11 -8.21 22.26
C THR A 329 2.86 -7.82 23.08
N PRO A 330 2.62 -8.46 24.24
CA PRO A 330 1.54 -8.06 25.14
C PRO A 330 1.56 -6.55 25.46
N PRO A 331 0.38 -5.94 25.65
CA PRO A 331 -0.95 -6.56 25.72
C PRO A 331 -1.64 -6.82 24.36
N ARG A 332 -1.00 -6.51 23.23
CA ARG A 332 -1.57 -6.59 21.88
C ARG A 332 -0.73 -7.49 20.98
N ASP A 333 -0.40 -8.70 21.44
CA ASP A 333 0.34 -9.66 20.60
C ASP A 333 -0.58 -10.22 19.51
N TRP A 334 -0.60 -9.52 18.36
CA TRP A 334 -1.32 -9.93 17.15
C TRP A 334 -0.38 -10.49 16.07
N SER A 335 0.81 -10.92 16.48
CA SER A 335 1.84 -11.47 15.59
C SER A 335 1.38 -12.70 14.79
N GLY A 336 0.53 -13.54 15.41
CA GLY A 336 -0.05 -14.70 14.75
C GLY A 336 -0.87 -14.35 13.53
N MET A 337 -1.71 -13.31 13.64
CA MET A 337 -2.51 -12.82 12.51
C MET A 337 -1.62 -12.21 11.41
N TYR A 338 -0.64 -11.38 11.77
CA TYR A 338 0.32 -10.84 10.80
C TYR A 338 1.00 -11.96 9.99
N ALA A 339 1.55 -12.97 10.69
CA ALA A 339 2.17 -14.12 10.03
C ALA A 339 1.19 -14.88 9.13
N ALA A 340 -0.07 -15.01 9.53
CA ALA A 340 -1.10 -15.67 8.73
C ALA A 340 -1.40 -14.89 7.44
N LEU A 341 -1.49 -13.56 7.49
CA LEU A 341 -1.67 -12.70 6.33
C LEU A 341 -0.50 -12.82 5.34
N VAL A 342 0.74 -12.75 5.84
CA VAL A 342 1.94 -12.91 5.01
C VAL A 342 1.99 -14.30 4.35
N LYS A 343 1.73 -15.36 5.12
CA LYS A 343 1.70 -16.73 4.60
C LYS A 343 0.62 -16.92 3.55
N ARG A 344 -0.57 -16.36 3.75
CA ARG A 344 -1.67 -16.38 2.79
C ARG A 344 -1.26 -15.67 1.49
N ALA A 345 -0.72 -14.47 1.57
CA ALA A 345 -0.27 -13.72 0.40
C ALA A 345 0.80 -14.49 -0.41
N LYS A 346 1.78 -15.08 0.27
CA LYS A 346 2.81 -15.91 -0.39
C LYS A 346 2.23 -17.18 -1.02
N ALA A 347 1.29 -17.84 -0.37
CA ALA A 347 0.60 -19.01 -0.91
C ALA A 347 -0.23 -18.67 -2.16
N ASP A 348 -0.78 -17.47 -2.24
CA ASP A 348 -1.47 -16.95 -3.43
C ASP A 348 -0.51 -16.54 -4.56
N GLY A 349 0.81 -16.60 -4.34
CA GLY A 349 1.83 -16.16 -5.30
C GLY A 349 1.99 -14.63 -5.37
N ALA A 350 1.71 -13.90 -4.30
CA ALA A 350 1.92 -12.45 -4.25
C ALA A 350 3.40 -12.07 -4.10
N TRP A 351 3.77 -10.92 -4.66
CA TRP A 351 5.02 -10.26 -4.33
C TRP A 351 4.86 -9.46 -3.04
N VAL A 352 5.41 -9.99 -1.95
CA VAL A 352 5.33 -9.38 -0.62
C VAL A 352 6.62 -8.63 -0.35
N THR A 353 6.52 -7.30 -0.15
CA THR A 353 7.69 -6.42 -0.12
C THR A 353 7.42 -5.08 0.57
N THR A 354 8.33 -4.11 0.47
CA THR A 354 8.22 -2.76 1.03
C THR A 354 7.25 -1.88 0.24
N ALA A 355 6.75 -0.82 0.86
CA ALA A 355 5.85 0.13 0.22
C ALA A 355 6.54 0.90 -0.92
N GLY A 356 7.82 1.26 -0.74
CA GLY A 356 8.60 1.96 -1.75
C GLY A 356 8.86 1.12 -2.99
N GLU A 357 9.13 -0.19 -2.84
CA GLU A 357 9.28 -1.10 -3.99
C GLU A 357 7.98 -1.24 -4.77
N VAL A 358 6.83 -1.36 -4.08
CA VAL A 358 5.52 -1.38 -4.73
C VAL A 358 5.24 -0.06 -5.47
N ALA A 359 5.47 1.09 -4.82
CA ALA A 359 5.29 2.40 -5.44
C ALA A 359 6.24 2.59 -6.64
N GLY A 360 7.50 2.18 -6.52
CA GLY A 360 8.50 2.19 -7.58
C GLY A 360 8.08 1.34 -8.79
N TRP A 361 7.57 0.14 -8.54
CA TRP A 361 7.06 -0.73 -9.61
C TRP A 361 5.88 -0.08 -10.37
N PHE A 362 4.93 0.50 -9.65
CA PHE A 362 3.81 1.20 -10.27
C PHE A 362 4.27 2.46 -11.03
N ARG A 363 5.30 3.16 -10.57
CA ARG A 363 5.91 4.28 -11.27
C ARG A 363 6.52 3.81 -12.60
N ALA A 364 7.37 2.79 -12.57
CA ALA A 364 7.97 2.21 -13.77
C ALA A 364 6.89 1.74 -14.76
N ARG A 365 5.82 1.08 -14.28
CA ARG A 365 4.69 0.66 -15.12
C ARG A 365 4.01 1.83 -15.84
N ARG A 366 3.90 3.00 -15.21
CA ARG A 366 3.22 4.19 -15.77
C ARG A 366 4.08 4.94 -16.79
N GLU A 367 5.39 4.83 -16.68
CA GLU A 367 6.33 5.49 -17.58
C GLU A 367 6.42 4.79 -18.93
N ILE A 368 6.08 3.50 -19.02
CA ILE A 368 6.11 2.75 -20.26
C ILE A 368 5.00 3.20 -21.20
N ARG A 369 5.39 3.62 -22.40
CA ARG A 369 4.48 3.87 -23.52
C ARG A 369 4.50 2.69 -24.48
N ILE A 370 3.30 2.22 -24.83
CA ILE A 370 3.13 1.10 -25.76
C ILE A 370 2.56 1.65 -27.08
N THR A 371 3.15 1.22 -28.17
CA THR A 371 2.61 1.38 -29.53
C THR A 371 2.37 0.01 -30.15
N CYS A 372 1.25 -0.15 -30.84
CA CYS A 372 0.86 -1.40 -31.48
C CYS A 372 0.66 -1.18 -32.98
N LYS A 373 1.25 -2.07 -33.79
CA LYS A 373 1.05 -2.15 -35.23
C LYS A 373 0.46 -3.52 -35.56
N ASN A 374 -0.74 -3.55 -36.13
CA ASN A 374 -1.42 -4.76 -36.54
C ASN A 374 -1.38 -4.91 -38.06
N GLU A 375 -0.82 -6.01 -38.55
CA GLU A 375 -0.72 -6.33 -39.97
C GLU A 375 -1.23 -7.78 -40.18
N ASN A 376 -2.49 -7.90 -40.59
CA ASN A 376 -3.17 -9.20 -40.72
C ASN A 376 -3.09 -10.02 -39.43
N ASP A 377 -2.39 -11.15 -39.45
CA ASP A 377 -2.23 -12.06 -38.31
C ASP A 377 -0.95 -11.76 -37.48
N ARG A 378 -0.33 -10.61 -37.69
CA ARG A 378 0.88 -10.19 -36.98
C ARG A 378 0.65 -8.90 -36.21
N LEU A 379 0.80 -8.97 -34.87
CA LEU A 379 0.78 -7.82 -33.98
C LEU A 379 2.21 -7.52 -33.53
N THR A 380 2.73 -6.35 -33.87
CA THR A 380 4.01 -5.84 -33.37
C THR A 380 3.74 -4.84 -32.27
N ILE A 381 4.30 -5.07 -31.08
CA ILE A 381 4.15 -4.24 -29.90
C ILE A 381 5.53 -3.64 -29.60
N SER A 382 5.62 -2.34 -29.56
CA SER A 382 6.86 -1.61 -29.24
C SER A 382 6.68 -0.79 -27.97
N THR A 383 7.71 -0.79 -27.12
CA THR A 383 7.78 0.04 -25.91
C THR A 383 8.95 1.01 -26.02
N ASP A 384 8.79 2.21 -25.49
CA ASP A 384 9.82 3.24 -25.51
C ASP A 384 11.00 2.92 -24.58
N SER A 385 10.74 2.22 -23.48
CA SER A 385 11.73 1.82 -22.48
C SER A 385 11.45 0.42 -21.92
N ILE A 386 12.42 -0.10 -21.18
CA ILE A 386 12.31 -1.31 -20.36
C ILE A 386 12.84 -0.93 -18.98
N PRO A 387 12.16 -1.30 -17.86
CA PRO A 387 12.69 -1.08 -16.52
C PRO A 387 14.09 -1.70 -16.34
N ASP A 388 14.90 -1.11 -15.48
CA ASP A 388 16.31 -1.47 -15.25
C ASP A 388 16.55 -2.85 -14.64
N GLY A 389 15.50 -3.54 -14.21
CA GLY A 389 15.58 -4.88 -13.61
C GLY A 389 15.83 -4.90 -12.10
N SER A 390 15.87 -3.75 -11.44
CA SER A 390 15.97 -3.66 -9.96
C SER A 390 14.70 -4.17 -9.27
N LEU A 391 13.56 -4.13 -9.96
CA LEU A 391 12.24 -4.58 -9.52
C LEU A 391 11.76 -5.75 -10.40
N PRO A 392 10.75 -6.52 -9.98
CA PRO A 392 10.16 -7.57 -10.81
C PRO A 392 9.73 -7.03 -12.18
N PRO A 393 9.97 -7.80 -13.27
CA PRO A 393 9.63 -7.35 -14.62
C PRO A 393 8.15 -7.03 -14.77
N LEU A 394 7.84 -6.15 -15.72
CA LEU A 394 6.47 -5.88 -16.12
C LEU A 394 5.90 -7.05 -16.94
N THR A 395 4.61 -7.24 -16.82
CA THR A 395 3.83 -8.16 -17.65
C THR A 395 3.19 -7.39 -18.80
N LEU A 396 3.32 -7.89 -20.02
CA LEU A 396 2.54 -7.44 -21.17
C LEU A 396 1.43 -8.46 -21.40
N ARG A 397 0.16 -8.07 -21.25
CA ARG A 397 -0.99 -8.94 -21.46
C ARG A 397 -1.67 -8.67 -22.78
N ILE A 398 -1.92 -9.73 -23.52
CA ILE A 398 -2.64 -9.70 -24.79
C ILE A 398 -3.91 -10.51 -24.62
N HIS A 399 -5.05 -9.84 -24.65
CA HIS A 399 -6.35 -10.47 -24.63
C HIS A 399 -6.73 -10.92 -26.05
N ASN A 400 -7.11 -12.18 -26.17
CA ASN A 400 -7.45 -12.83 -27.44
C ASN A 400 -8.93 -13.25 -27.43
N PRO A 401 -9.84 -12.38 -27.88
CA PRO A 401 -11.28 -12.65 -27.81
C PRO A 401 -11.71 -13.84 -28.69
N ASP A 402 -10.97 -14.09 -29.77
CA ASP A 402 -11.32 -15.11 -30.76
C ASP A 402 -10.70 -16.48 -30.43
N ASN A 403 -9.99 -16.61 -29.31
CA ASN A 403 -9.24 -17.80 -28.91
C ASN A 403 -8.34 -18.39 -30.01
N ARG A 404 -7.80 -17.51 -30.90
CA ARG A 404 -6.82 -17.91 -31.91
C ARG A 404 -5.56 -18.45 -31.26
N GLN A 405 -4.88 -19.36 -31.92
CA GLN A 405 -3.58 -19.77 -31.43
C GLN A 405 -2.60 -18.61 -31.50
N ILE A 406 -1.88 -18.35 -30.38
CA ILE A 406 -0.91 -17.28 -30.28
C ILE A 406 0.49 -17.86 -30.18
N THR A 407 1.38 -17.38 -31.03
CA THR A 407 2.82 -17.67 -30.96
C THR A 407 3.58 -16.37 -30.67
N VAL A 408 4.47 -16.43 -29.71
CA VAL A 408 5.36 -15.31 -29.33
C VAL A 408 6.80 -15.78 -29.31
N ASN A 409 7.73 -14.86 -29.52
CA ASN A 409 9.17 -15.11 -29.59
C ASN A 409 9.90 -14.90 -28.25
N THR A 410 9.18 -14.84 -27.15
CA THR A 410 9.72 -14.56 -25.82
C THR A 410 8.99 -15.37 -24.73
N GLU A 411 9.45 -15.30 -23.50
CA GLU A 411 8.87 -15.98 -22.35
C GLU A 411 7.42 -15.56 -22.14
N SER A 412 6.51 -16.53 -22.10
CA SER A 412 5.08 -16.30 -22.01
C SER A 412 4.35 -17.35 -21.19
N ASN A 413 3.23 -16.93 -20.56
CA ASN A 413 2.34 -17.77 -19.79
C ASN A 413 0.91 -17.64 -20.33
N PRO A 414 0.30 -18.74 -20.83
CA PRO A 414 -1.08 -18.70 -21.30
C PRO A 414 -2.04 -18.61 -20.11
N GLY A 415 -3.05 -17.73 -20.25
CA GLY A 415 -4.18 -17.61 -19.35
C GLY A 415 -5.50 -17.90 -20.09
N LYS A 416 -6.60 -17.89 -19.36
CA LYS A 416 -7.93 -18.09 -19.97
C LYS A 416 -8.35 -16.86 -20.77
N GLY A 417 -8.21 -16.93 -22.11
CA GLY A 417 -8.57 -15.85 -23.03
C GLY A 417 -7.55 -14.72 -23.10
N TYR A 418 -6.31 -14.96 -22.67
CA TYR A 418 -5.19 -14.03 -22.82
C TYR A 418 -3.86 -14.79 -22.79
N ILE A 419 -2.80 -14.10 -23.17
CA ILE A 419 -1.41 -14.52 -22.93
C ILE A 419 -0.67 -13.40 -22.21
N ASP A 420 0.07 -13.77 -21.17
CA ASP A 420 1.01 -12.91 -20.50
C ASP A 420 2.41 -13.12 -21.05
N ILE A 421 3.11 -12.04 -21.30
CA ILE A 421 4.45 -12.01 -21.87
C ILE A 421 5.35 -11.21 -20.93
N ARG A 422 6.53 -11.73 -20.64
CA ARG A 422 7.54 -10.99 -19.90
C ARG A 422 8.06 -9.84 -20.75
N LEU A 423 7.92 -8.61 -20.23
CA LEU A 423 8.41 -7.42 -20.89
C LEU A 423 9.93 -7.26 -20.64
N ASN A 424 10.73 -7.84 -21.51
CA ASN A 424 12.20 -7.82 -21.45
C ASN A 424 12.86 -7.33 -22.74
N THR A 425 12.06 -6.97 -23.76
CA THR A 425 12.51 -6.43 -25.05
C THR A 425 11.65 -5.23 -25.45
N LYS A 426 12.27 -4.29 -26.17
CA LYS A 426 11.54 -3.09 -26.68
C LYS A 426 10.54 -3.45 -27.77
N THR A 427 10.68 -4.59 -28.42
CA THR A 427 9.75 -5.03 -29.47
C THR A 427 9.36 -6.47 -29.26
N THR A 428 8.07 -6.73 -29.17
CA THR A 428 7.48 -8.05 -29.07
C THR A 428 6.62 -8.30 -30.30
N THR A 429 6.83 -9.43 -30.97
CA THR A 429 6.01 -9.87 -32.09
C THR A 429 5.11 -10.99 -31.67
N VAL A 430 3.85 -10.91 -32.03
CA VAL A 430 2.79 -11.86 -31.75
C VAL A 430 2.18 -12.29 -33.07
N LEU A 431 2.10 -13.60 -33.30
CA LEU A 431 1.47 -14.18 -34.47
C LEU A 431 0.17 -14.87 -34.03
N PHE A 432 -0.91 -14.62 -34.76
CA PHE A 432 -2.20 -15.26 -34.57
C PHE A 432 -2.44 -16.24 -35.72
N SER A 433 -2.78 -17.48 -35.38
CA SER A 433 -3.11 -18.55 -36.35
C SER A 433 -4.44 -19.22 -36.03
#